data_551d66e4ec4d277f2d70fa64cf44bc2f
#
_entry.id   551d66e4ec4d277f2d70fa64cf44bc2f
#
_cell.length_a   1.000
_cell.length_b   1.000
_cell.length_c   1.000
_cell.angle_alpha   90.00
_cell.angle_beta   90.00
_cell.angle_gamma   90.00
#
_symmetry.space_group_name_H-M   'P 1'
#
loop_
_entity.id
_entity.type
_entity.pdbx_description
1 polymer ?
#
loop_
_entity_poly.entity_id
_entity_poly.type
_entity_poly.pdbx_seq_one_letter_code
_entity_poly.pdbx_strand_id
1 'polypeptide(L)'
;MKIRVIFDLEVLGNSYKNNQTGIFRVTYELLRRFMFNNKLDVLYSNFNFNNDRKMKSKIGRFLSDEDLSIKSVNSCERIKFIPFRKEKLFKKIYRKFGIFDYQIKFNSQINNSQIYHTLYYPIHFSLQKYQHIKKIVTIHDLIPILFPQYNANTELLEKTIYSVGSNNFVICVSENTKKDLLKYAPQIDPNKVFVSLLAASKDFFYKCDDEKKFSEVQKKYNIPNKYFLSLSTLEPRKNIDHVIRSFVKMIIDRKINDLSLVLVGNKGWDFDNIFKEYENAKELKDKIIITGHIPDEDLASIYSNANSFYYMSFYEGFGLPPLEAMQCGTAVVVSNTSSLPEVVGDAGILLDPTDQDQLVDTMWEIYDNDEYRQDLGRKAIEQSKNFSWEKTVAEHLKIYETILQF
;
A
#
# COMPACT_ATOMS: atom_id res chain seq x y z
N MET A 1 -14.04 -4.01 29.13
CA MET A 1 -14.14 -5.29 28.37
C MET A 1 -13.33 -5.13 27.08
N LYS A 2 -12.53 -6.13 26.68
CA LYS A 2 -11.79 -6.05 25.41
C LYS A 2 -12.73 -6.33 24.24
N ILE A 3 -12.57 -5.60 23.13
CA ILE A 3 -13.26 -5.89 21.87
C ILE A 3 -12.58 -7.09 21.22
N ARG A 4 -13.32 -8.17 20.98
CA ARG A 4 -12.79 -9.36 20.31
C ARG A 4 -12.94 -9.24 18.80
N VAL A 5 -11.81 -9.15 18.12
CA VAL A 5 -11.71 -8.94 16.68
C VAL A 5 -11.12 -10.18 16.00
N ILE A 6 -11.79 -10.65 14.97
CA ILE A 6 -11.23 -11.62 14.02
C ILE A 6 -10.59 -10.86 12.88
N PHE A 7 -9.29 -10.97 12.73
CA PHE A 7 -8.51 -10.30 11.70
C PHE A 7 -8.13 -11.28 10.59
N ASP A 8 -8.42 -10.95 9.33
CA ASP A 8 -8.08 -11.83 8.23
C ASP A 8 -6.60 -11.73 7.87
N LEU A 9 -5.87 -12.85 7.91
CA LEU A 9 -4.44 -12.91 7.65
C LEU A 9 -4.07 -13.48 6.27
N GLU A 10 -5.03 -13.62 5.37
CA GLU A 10 -4.77 -14.19 4.04
C GLU A 10 -3.75 -13.37 3.25
N VAL A 11 -3.78 -12.03 3.36
CA VAL A 11 -2.78 -11.13 2.75
C VAL A 11 -1.38 -11.49 3.21
N LEU A 12 -1.17 -11.63 4.52
CA LEU A 12 0.15 -11.96 5.08
C LEU A 12 0.63 -13.34 4.62
N GLY A 13 -0.26 -14.33 4.62
CA GLY A 13 0.08 -15.66 4.14
C GLY A 13 0.42 -15.72 2.65
N ASN A 14 -0.25 -14.93 1.81
CA ASN A 14 0.01 -14.88 0.36
C ASN A 14 1.33 -14.19 0.02
N SER A 15 1.64 -13.10 0.69
CA SER A 15 2.78 -12.22 0.37
C SER A 15 4.04 -12.52 1.19
N TYR A 16 3.95 -13.41 2.20
CA TYR A 16 5.08 -13.72 3.08
C TYR A 16 6.28 -14.31 2.31
N LYS A 17 7.44 -13.66 2.45
CA LYS A 17 8.69 -13.94 1.71
C LYS A 17 8.62 -13.80 0.18
N ASN A 18 7.49 -13.31 -0.36
CA ASN A 18 7.34 -13.01 -1.77
C ASN A 18 6.61 -11.66 -1.89
N ASN A 19 7.00 -10.80 -2.80
CA ASN A 19 6.30 -9.56 -3.20
C ASN A 19 5.56 -8.84 -2.05
N GLN A 20 6.29 -8.31 -1.09
CA GLN A 20 5.73 -7.49 -0.01
C GLN A 20 5.22 -6.17 -0.61
N THR A 21 3.90 -6.10 -0.77
CA THR A 21 3.20 -4.92 -1.32
C THR A 21 2.88 -3.93 -0.20
N GLY A 22 2.43 -2.71 -0.56
CA GLY A 22 1.91 -1.75 0.40
C GLY A 22 0.77 -2.33 1.26
N ILE A 23 -0.11 -3.16 0.68
CA ILE A 23 -1.20 -3.83 1.42
C ILE A 23 -0.65 -4.83 2.45
N PHE A 24 0.43 -5.57 2.11
CA PHE A 24 1.11 -6.43 3.08
C PHE A 24 1.63 -5.61 4.26
N ARG A 25 2.33 -4.50 3.98
CA ARG A 25 2.88 -3.60 5.01
C ARG A 25 1.78 -3.04 5.93
N VAL A 26 0.69 -2.56 5.35
CA VAL A 26 -0.48 -2.07 6.13
C VAL A 26 -1.06 -3.17 7.02
N THR A 27 -1.25 -4.37 6.47
CA THR A 27 -1.79 -5.51 7.24
C THR A 27 -0.87 -5.89 8.40
N TYR A 28 0.43 -5.94 8.15
CA TYR A 28 1.45 -6.24 9.15
C TYR A 28 1.50 -5.21 10.28
N GLU A 29 1.56 -3.94 9.94
CA GLU A 29 1.66 -2.84 10.90
C GLU A 29 0.42 -2.74 11.80
N LEU A 30 -0.77 -2.94 11.24
CA LEU A 30 -2.01 -2.98 12.02
C LEU A 30 -2.06 -4.21 12.93
N LEU A 31 -1.75 -5.40 12.40
CA LEU A 31 -1.79 -6.64 13.18
C LEU A 31 -0.87 -6.54 14.38
N ARG A 32 0.40 -6.18 14.17
CA ARG A 32 1.41 -6.06 15.23
C ARG A 32 0.92 -5.16 16.35
N ARG A 33 0.36 -3.98 16.02
CA ARG A 33 -0.12 -3.03 17.02
C ARG A 33 -1.42 -3.46 17.69
N PHE A 34 -2.32 -4.10 16.96
CA PHE A 34 -3.56 -4.64 17.54
C PHE A 34 -3.28 -5.72 18.56
N MET A 35 -2.29 -6.57 18.31
CA MET A 35 -1.87 -7.64 19.23
C MET A 35 -1.42 -7.12 20.60
N PHE A 36 -0.72 -5.99 20.60
CA PHE A 36 -0.22 -5.38 21.84
C PHE A 36 -1.19 -4.33 22.44
N ASN A 37 -2.35 -4.13 21.83
CA ASN A 37 -3.35 -3.19 22.33
C ASN A 37 -4.18 -3.81 23.46
N ASN A 38 -4.21 -3.14 24.62
CA ASN A 38 -4.91 -3.64 25.80
C ASN A 38 -6.45 -3.63 25.68
N LYS A 39 -7.01 -2.90 24.71
CA LYS A 39 -8.47 -2.85 24.42
C LYS A 39 -8.93 -3.96 23.49
N LEU A 40 -8.01 -4.66 22.81
CA LEU A 40 -8.34 -5.69 21.83
C LEU A 40 -7.99 -7.11 22.33
N ASP A 41 -8.79 -8.07 21.87
CA ASP A 41 -8.52 -9.51 21.92
C ASP A 41 -8.54 -10.00 20.47
N VAL A 42 -7.35 -10.24 19.89
CA VAL A 42 -7.19 -10.51 18.47
C VAL A 42 -7.18 -12.00 18.19
N LEU A 43 -8.05 -12.44 17.30
CA LEU A 43 -8.09 -13.75 16.72
C LEU A 43 -7.82 -13.63 15.21
N TYR A 44 -7.46 -14.73 14.54
CA TYR A 44 -7.31 -14.66 13.10
C TYR A 44 -8.19 -15.66 12.33
N SER A 45 -8.45 -15.32 11.07
CA SER A 45 -9.10 -16.18 10.10
C SER A 45 -8.26 -16.32 8.82
N ASN A 46 -8.58 -17.39 8.09
CA ASN A 46 -8.06 -17.66 6.76
C ASN A 46 -9.12 -18.44 5.97
N PHE A 47 -9.55 -17.91 4.83
CA PHE A 47 -10.61 -18.49 4.01
C PHE A 47 -10.13 -18.98 2.64
N ASN A 48 -8.82 -19.13 2.43
CA ASN A 48 -8.28 -19.62 1.17
C ASN A 48 -8.50 -21.14 0.99
N PHE A 49 -9.49 -21.49 0.21
CA PHE A 49 -9.87 -22.87 -0.07
C PHE A 49 -8.92 -23.64 -1.01
N ASN A 50 -8.15 -22.93 -1.81
CA ASN A 50 -7.37 -23.58 -2.86
C ASN A 50 -6.12 -24.27 -2.33
N ASN A 51 -5.64 -23.89 -1.16
CA ASN A 51 -4.39 -24.40 -0.60
C ASN A 51 -4.29 -24.17 0.91
N ASP A 52 -5.32 -24.58 1.65
CA ASP A 52 -5.45 -24.35 3.09
C ASP A 52 -4.20 -24.77 3.90
N ARG A 53 -3.68 -25.98 3.67
CA ARG A 53 -2.48 -26.44 4.38
C ARG A 53 -1.26 -25.55 4.11
N LYS A 54 -1.06 -25.14 2.87
CA LYS A 54 0.05 -24.28 2.47
C LYS A 54 -0.13 -22.87 3.03
N MET A 55 -1.34 -22.32 2.99
CA MET A 55 -1.66 -21.02 3.55
C MET A 55 -1.50 -21.02 5.07
N LYS A 56 -2.07 -21.99 5.77
CA LYS A 56 -1.92 -22.17 7.22
C LYS A 56 -0.45 -22.31 7.62
N SER A 57 0.35 -23.07 6.84
CA SER A 57 1.79 -23.17 7.07
C SER A 57 2.52 -21.84 6.86
N LYS A 58 2.15 -21.06 5.84
CA LYS A 58 2.74 -19.72 5.59
C LYS A 58 2.39 -18.73 6.69
N ILE A 59 1.12 -18.65 7.09
CA ILE A 59 0.68 -17.84 8.21
C ILE A 59 1.39 -18.28 9.50
N GLY A 60 1.45 -19.59 9.77
CA GLY A 60 2.13 -20.10 10.96
C GLY A 60 3.61 -19.75 11.01
N ARG A 61 4.31 -19.81 9.88
CA ARG A 61 5.73 -19.36 9.78
C ARG A 61 5.84 -17.85 10.00
N PHE A 62 4.99 -17.07 9.36
CA PHE A 62 4.95 -15.62 9.56
C PHE A 62 4.78 -15.28 11.06
N LEU A 63 3.79 -15.88 11.72
CA LEU A 63 3.53 -15.63 13.14
C LEU A 63 4.70 -16.06 14.03
N SER A 64 5.37 -17.17 13.68
CA SER A 64 6.56 -17.66 14.41
C SER A 64 7.78 -16.75 14.21
N ASP A 65 8.02 -16.31 12.96
CA ASP A 65 9.16 -15.44 12.64
C ASP A 65 9.02 -14.05 13.28
N GLU A 66 7.77 -13.60 13.52
CA GLU A 66 7.44 -12.31 14.17
C GLU A 66 7.17 -12.44 15.68
N ASP A 67 7.35 -13.64 16.26
CA ASP A 67 7.05 -13.94 17.68
C ASP A 67 5.61 -13.54 18.09
N LEU A 68 4.64 -13.77 17.20
CA LEU A 68 3.23 -13.46 17.41
C LEU A 68 2.43 -14.71 17.77
N SER A 69 1.76 -14.71 18.93
CA SER A 69 0.89 -15.80 19.36
C SER A 69 -0.58 -15.43 19.24
N ILE A 70 -1.22 -15.86 18.13
CA ILE A 70 -2.64 -15.63 17.87
C ILE A 70 -3.37 -16.94 17.62
N LYS A 71 -4.63 -17.02 18.06
CA LYS A 71 -5.49 -18.21 17.85
C LYS A 71 -6.34 -18.05 16.59
N SER A 72 -6.40 -19.11 15.78
CA SER A 72 -7.31 -19.19 14.64
C SER A 72 -8.74 -19.47 15.08
N VAL A 73 -9.72 -18.83 14.42
CA VAL A 73 -11.17 -19.09 14.63
C VAL A 73 -11.73 -20.16 13.70
N ASN A 74 -11.01 -20.51 12.63
CA ASN A 74 -11.48 -21.47 11.65
C ASN A 74 -10.40 -22.45 11.21
N SER A 75 -10.85 -23.57 10.70
CA SER A 75 -10.07 -24.52 9.92
C SER A 75 -10.81 -24.84 8.63
N CYS A 76 -10.06 -25.13 7.57
CA CYS A 76 -10.62 -25.63 6.32
C CYS A 76 -10.36 -27.13 6.25
N GLU A 77 -11.41 -27.92 6.18
CA GLU A 77 -11.32 -29.37 6.05
C GLU A 77 -11.74 -29.81 4.66
N ARG A 78 -10.99 -30.75 4.07
CA ARG A 78 -11.34 -31.32 2.78
C ARG A 78 -12.59 -32.16 2.92
N ILE A 79 -13.57 -31.97 2.06
CA ILE A 79 -14.75 -32.86 1.97
C ILE A 79 -14.30 -34.20 1.39
N LYS A 80 -14.45 -35.28 2.16
CA LYS A 80 -13.89 -36.61 1.83
C LYS A 80 -14.56 -37.33 0.63
N PHE A 81 -15.46 -36.72 -0.10
CA PHE A 81 -16.38 -37.39 -1.04
C PHE A 81 -15.93 -37.45 -2.51
N ILE A 82 -14.68 -37.10 -2.86
CA ILE A 82 -14.22 -37.17 -4.26
C ILE A 82 -13.19 -38.30 -4.44
N PRO A 83 -13.46 -39.30 -5.31
CA PRO A 83 -12.49 -40.36 -5.59
C PRO A 83 -11.21 -39.80 -6.22
N PHE A 84 -10.08 -40.19 -5.69
CA PHE A 84 -8.72 -39.62 -5.93
C PHE A 84 -8.23 -39.63 -7.39
N ARG A 85 -8.81 -40.41 -8.29
CA ARG A 85 -8.20 -40.70 -9.60
C ARG A 85 -8.42 -39.69 -10.74
N LYS A 86 -9.26 -38.63 -10.55
CA LYS A 86 -9.58 -37.65 -11.61
C LYS A 86 -9.55 -36.19 -11.11
N GLU A 87 -8.66 -35.87 -10.21
CA GLU A 87 -8.61 -34.57 -9.48
C GLU A 87 -8.55 -33.31 -10.35
N LYS A 88 -7.76 -33.33 -11.42
CA LYS A 88 -7.53 -32.11 -12.23
C LYS A 88 -8.73 -31.71 -13.09
N LEU A 89 -9.44 -32.70 -13.66
CA LEU A 89 -10.57 -32.46 -14.54
C LEU A 89 -11.83 -32.09 -13.75
N PHE A 90 -12.08 -32.75 -12.65
CA PHE A 90 -13.23 -32.51 -11.78
C PHE A 90 -13.08 -31.18 -10.99
N LYS A 91 -11.89 -30.78 -10.56
CA LYS A 91 -11.67 -29.47 -9.92
C LYS A 91 -12.15 -28.30 -10.79
N LYS A 92 -11.99 -28.37 -12.11
CA LYS A 92 -12.45 -27.32 -13.03
C LYS A 92 -13.98 -27.30 -13.16
N ILE A 93 -14.60 -28.47 -13.14
CA ILE A 93 -16.06 -28.64 -13.21
C ILE A 93 -16.73 -28.24 -11.89
N TYR A 94 -16.20 -28.68 -10.74
CA TYR A 94 -16.74 -28.34 -9.42
C TYR A 94 -16.64 -26.86 -9.11
N ARG A 95 -15.55 -26.19 -9.54
CA ARG A 95 -15.43 -24.73 -9.45
C ARG A 95 -16.48 -23.99 -10.30
N LYS A 96 -16.77 -24.49 -11.52
CA LYS A 96 -17.77 -23.91 -12.43
C LYS A 96 -19.20 -24.02 -11.88
N PHE A 97 -19.50 -25.04 -11.08
CA PHE A 97 -20.81 -25.29 -10.48
C PHE A 97 -20.89 -24.87 -9.00
N GLY A 98 -19.86 -24.19 -8.45
CA GLY A 98 -19.88 -23.72 -7.05
C GLY A 98 -19.83 -24.84 -6.00
N ILE A 99 -19.47 -26.07 -6.38
CA ILE A 99 -19.32 -27.18 -5.47
C ILE A 99 -17.89 -27.21 -4.94
N PHE A 100 -17.73 -26.84 -3.68
CA PHE A 100 -16.43 -26.72 -3.02
C PHE A 100 -15.98 -28.09 -2.48
N ASP A 101 -14.68 -28.41 -2.66
CA ASP A 101 -14.05 -29.60 -2.08
C ASP A 101 -13.54 -29.38 -0.64
N TYR A 102 -13.85 -28.22 -0.06
CA TYR A 102 -13.48 -27.85 1.31
C TYR A 102 -14.66 -27.28 2.09
N GLN A 103 -14.72 -27.63 3.37
CA GLN A 103 -15.66 -27.07 4.33
C GLN A 103 -14.92 -26.25 5.38
N ILE A 104 -15.37 -25.01 5.61
CA ILE A 104 -14.90 -24.21 6.72
C ILE A 104 -15.62 -24.68 7.99
N LYS A 105 -14.82 -25.01 9.02
CA LYS A 105 -15.29 -25.25 10.37
C LYS A 105 -14.81 -24.13 11.29
N PHE A 106 -15.74 -23.56 12.04
CA PHE A 106 -15.46 -22.58 13.07
C PHE A 106 -15.36 -23.26 14.43
N ASN A 107 -14.43 -22.80 15.28
CA ASN A 107 -14.38 -23.18 16.67
C ASN A 107 -15.32 -22.30 17.52
N SER A 108 -15.48 -22.62 18.80
CA SER A 108 -16.39 -21.92 19.72
C SER A 108 -16.04 -20.45 19.94
N GLN A 109 -14.83 -20.04 19.65
CA GLN A 109 -14.39 -18.62 19.87
C GLN A 109 -15.13 -17.65 18.95
N ILE A 110 -15.63 -18.09 17.79
CA ILE A 110 -16.42 -17.25 16.90
C ILE A 110 -17.68 -16.72 17.57
N ASN A 111 -18.30 -17.49 18.46
CA ASN A 111 -19.54 -17.09 19.13
C ASN A 111 -19.39 -15.89 20.06
N ASN A 112 -18.17 -15.66 20.55
CA ASN A 112 -17.84 -14.55 21.44
C ASN A 112 -17.12 -13.40 20.70
N SER A 113 -16.97 -13.50 19.38
CA SER A 113 -16.34 -12.46 18.56
C SER A 113 -17.35 -11.38 18.22
N GLN A 114 -16.91 -10.14 18.21
CA GLN A 114 -17.76 -8.97 17.99
C GLN A 114 -17.53 -8.37 16.61
N ILE A 115 -16.31 -8.42 16.11
CA ILE A 115 -15.89 -7.83 14.85
C ILE A 115 -15.15 -8.86 14.00
N TYR A 116 -15.39 -8.86 12.70
CA TYR A 116 -14.56 -9.47 11.67
C TYR A 116 -14.04 -8.36 10.77
N HIS A 117 -12.74 -8.29 10.55
CA HIS A 117 -12.11 -7.28 9.70
C HIS A 117 -11.19 -7.94 8.68
N THR A 118 -11.48 -7.72 7.40
CA THR A 118 -10.62 -8.07 6.27
C THR A 118 -10.03 -6.82 5.64
N LEU A 119 -8.73 -6.86 5.35
CA LEU A 119 -8.01 -5.70 4.81
C LEU A 119 -7.92 -5.71 3.27
N TYR A 120 -8.44 -6.73 2.60
CA TYR A 120 -8.32 -6.81 1.14
C TYR A 120 -9.33 -7.74 0.48
N TYR A 121 -9.58 -8.92 1.08
CA TYR A 121 -10.44 -9.94 0.49
C TYR A 121 -11.91 -9.72 0.79
N PRO A 122 -12.84 -10.25 -0.02
CA PRO A 122 -14.27 -10.17 0.25
C PRO A 122 -14.64 -10.86 1.57
N ILE A 123 -15.67 -10.36 2.23
CA ILE A 123 -16.27 -11.03 3.39
C ILE A 123 -16.77 -12.40 2.95
N HIS A 124 -16.24 -13.43 3.58
CA HIS A 124 -16.61 -14.80 3.22
C HIS A 124 -18.07 -15.11 3.58
N PHE A 125 -18.82 -15.73 2.65
CA PHE A 125 -20.25 -16.00 2.80
C PHE A 125 -20.59 -16.83 4.04
N SER A 126 -19.69 -17.71 4.50
CA SER A 126 -19.90 -18.52 5.72
C SER A 126 -20.02 -17.68 7.00
N LEU A 127 -19.63 -16.40 6.97
CA LEU A 127 -19.80 -15.46 8.09
C LEU A 127 -21.22 -14.86 8.15
N GLN A 128 -22.03 -15.00 7.10
CA GLN A 128 -23.39 -14.42 7.06
C GLN A 128 -24.29 -14.96 8.15
N LYS A 129 -24.13 -16.23 8.55
CA LYS A 129 -24.91 -16.86 9.63
C LYS A 129 -24.62 -16.28 11.03
N TYR A 130 -23.49 -15.57 11.20
CA TYR A 130 -23.10 -14.91 12.46
C TYR A 130 -23.50 -13.45 12.43
N GLN A 131 -24.80 -13.18 12.60
CA GLN A 131 -25.34 -11.81 12.53
C GLN A 131 -24.86 -10.88 13.65
N HIS A 132 -24.50 -11.45 14.81
CA HIS A 132 -23.95 -10.70 15.93
C HIS A 132 -22.54 -10.15 15.67
N ILE A 133 -21.81 -10.69 14.68
CA ILE A 133 -20.49 -10.19 14.30
C ILE A 133 -20.65 -9.05 13.31
N LYS A 134 -20.16 -7.87 13.64
CA LYS A 134 -20.03 -6.74 12.71
C LYS A 134 -18.87 -7.00 11.76
N LYS A 135 -19.09 -6.85 10.45
CA LYS A 135 -18.11 -7.19 9.44
C LYS A 135 -17.63 -5.94 8.75
N ILE A 136 -16.32 -5.82 8.61
CA ILE A 136 -15.62 -4.65 8.08
C ILE A 136 -14.72 -5.08 6.94
N VAL A 137 -14.70 -4.29 5.89
CA VAL A 137 -13.75 -4.40 4.76
C VAL A 137 -12.92 -3.14 4.69
N THR A 138 -11.61 -3.24 4.56
CA THR A 138 -10.78 -2.10 4.16
C THR A 138 -10.67 -2.03 2.64
N ILE A 139 -10.94 -0.84 2.09
CA ILE A 139 -10.76 -0.52 0.66
C ILE A 139 -9.55 0.42 0.54
N HIS A 140 -8.51 -0.05 -0.18
CA HIS A 140 -7.28 0.71 -0.39
C HIS A 140 -7.38 1.69 -1.55
N ASP A 141 -8.01 1.29 -2.63
CA ASP A 141 -8.28 2.12 -3.82
C ASP A 141 -9.34 1.45 -4.69
N LEU A 142 -9.76 2.17 -5.72
CA LEU A 142 -10.64 1.67 -6.77
C LEU A 142 -9.94 1.69 -8.15
N ILE A 143 -8.61 1.72 -8.18
CA ILE A 143 -7.81 1.83 -9.41
C ILE A 143 -8.22 0.80 -10.47
N PRO A 144 -8.36 -0.51 -10.16
CA PRO A 144 -8.75 -1.49 -11.17
C PRO A 144 -10.09 -1.19 -11.84
N ILE A 145 -11.01 -0.56 -11.13
CA ILE A 145 -12.36 -0.24 -11.61
C ILE A 145 -12.37 1.09 -12.36
N LEU A 146 -11.73 2.12 -11.80
CA LEU A 146 -11.75 3.48 -12.35
C LEU A 146 -10.81 3.64 -13.55
N PHE A 147 -9.73 2.87 -13.58
CA PHE A 147 -8.67 2.94 -14.57
C PHE A 147 -8.30 1.54 -15.09
N PRO A 148 -9.21 0.89 -15.84
CA PRO A 148 -9.00 -0.49 -16.30
C PRO A 148 -7.79 -0.62 -17.24
N GLN A 149 -7.34 0.48 -17.85
CA GLN A 149 -6.11 0.53 -18.64
C GLN A 149 -4.85 0.26 -17.80
N TYR A 150 -4.90 0.49 -16.49
CA TYR A 150 -3.76 0.22 -15.57
C TYR A 150 -3.86 -1.14 -14.87
N ASN A 151 -5.05 -1.72 -14.79
CA ASN A 151 -5.25 -3.05 -14.23
C ASN A 151 -6.60 -3.62 -14.67
N ALA A 152 -6.58 -4.57 -15.57
CA ALA A 152 -7.81 -5.16 -16.13
C ALA A 152 -8.50 -6.17 -15.18
N ASN A 153 -7.89 -6.55 -14.04
CA ASN A 153 -8.49 -7.52 -13.13
C ASN A 153 -9.31 -6.83 -12.03
N THR A 154 -10.53 -6.48 -12.36
CA THR A 154 -11.51 -5.85 -11.44
C THR A 154 -12.22 -6.85 -10.53
N GLU A 155 -12.26 -8.13 -10.91
CA GLU A 155 -13.13 -9.16 -10.33
C GLU A 155 -13.01 -9.29 -8.81
N LEU A 156 -11.78 -9.23 -8.27
CA LEU A 156 -11.57 -9.36 -6.84
C LEU A 156 -12.13 -8.15 -6.08
N LEU A 157 -11.84 -6.94 -6.57
CA LEU A 157 -12.29 -5.69 -5.95
C LEU A 157 -13.82 -5.56 -6.03
N GLU A 158 -14.42 -5.89 -7.16
CA GLU A 158 -15.88 -5.91 -7.32
C GLU A 158 -16.53 -6.88 -6.34
N LYS A 159 -15.99 -8.10 -6.21
CA LYS A 159 -16.46 -9.08 -5.21
C LYS A 159 -16.30 -8.57 -3.79
N THR A 160 -15.21 -7.87 -3.52
CA THR A 160 -14.94 -7.30 -2.20
C THR A 160 -15.97 -6.22 -1.87
N ILE A 161 -16.22 -5.28 -2.78
CA ILE A 161 -17.23 -4.22 -2.62
C ILE A 161 -18.64 -4.83 -2.52
N TYR A 162 -18.97 -5.79 -3.40
CA TYR A 162 -20.28 -6.47 -3.37
C TYR A 162 -20.52 -7.21 -2.05
N SER A 163 -19.47 -7.78 -1.42
CA SER A 163 -19.58 -8.50 -0.15
C SER A 163 -19.95 -7.59 1.04
N VAL A 164 -19.81 -6.27 0.90
CA VAL A 164 -20.23 -5.31 1.92
C VAL A 164 -21.75 -5.34 2.09
N GLY A 165 -22.51 -5.37 0.98
CA GLY A 165 -23.97 -5.34 1.04
C GLY A 165 -24.49 -4.12 1.84
N SER A 166 -25.71 -4.23 2.38
CA SER A 166 -26.35 -3.16 3.16
C SER A 166 -25.99 -3.18 4.66
N ASN A 167 -25.46 -4.28 5.18
CA ASN A 167 -25.35 -4.53 6.62
C ASN A 167 -23.92 -4.47 7.19
N ASN A 168 -22.93 -4.37 6.34
CA ASN A 168 -21.53 -4.38 6.73
C ASN A 168 -20.92 -2.98 6.62
N PHE A 169 -19.70 -2.84 7.06
CA PHE A 169 -19.00 -1.56 7.20
C PHE A 169 -17.76 -1.52 6.32
N VAL A 170 -17.32 -0.32 5.98
CA VAL A 170 -16.10 -0.09 5.18
C VAL A 170 -15.20 0.88 5.91
N ILE A 171 -13.89 0.61 5.85
CA ILE A 171 -12.84 1.57 6.18
C ILE A 171 -12.09 1.88 4.90
N CYS A 172 -12.06 3.14 4.49
CA CYS A 172 -11.25 3.63 3.38
C CYS A 172 -9.95 4.22 3.92
N VAL A 173 -8.86 4.12 3.15
CA VAL A 173 -7.55 4.62 3.57
C VAL A 173 -7.35 6.11 3.32
N SER A 174 -8.29 6.77 2.62
CA SER A 174 -8.32 8.21 2.35
C SER A 174 -9.75 8.69 2.11
N GLU A 175 -9.98 10.00 2.24
CA GLU A 175 -11.26 10.61 1.88
C GLU A 175 -11.54 10.48 0.38
N ASN A 176 -10.50 10.56 -0.46
CA ASN A 176 -10.65 10.32 -1.88
C ASN A 176 -11.15 8.91 -2.17
N THR A 177 -10.57 7.87 -1.54
CA THR A 177 -11.04 6.48 -1.70
C THR A 177 -12.48 6.33 -1.23
N LYS A 178 -12.90 6.99 -0.15
CA LYS A 178 -14.29 7.01 0.32
C LYS A 178 -15.22 7.66 -0.71
N LYS A 179 -14.82 8.80 -1.26
CA LYS A 179 -15.59 9.50 -2.31
C LYS A 179 -15.79 8.63 -3.55
N ASP A 180 -14.74 7.97 -4.00
CA ASP A 180 -14.78 7.08 -5.16
C ASP A 180 -15.66 5.86 -4.90
N LEU A 181 -15.53 5.24 -3.72
CA LEU A 181 -16.36 4.11 -3.34
C LEU A 181 -17.85 4.47 -3.35
N LEU A 182 -18.22 5.59 -2.72
CA LEU A 182 -19.62 6.02 -2.65
C LEU A 182 -20.17 6.44 -4.02
N LYS A 183 -19.33 6.95 -4.91
CA LYS A 183 -19.69 7.23 -6.30
C LYS A 183 -19.91 5.95 -7.10
N TYR A 184 -19.03 4.95 -6.94
CA TYR A 184 -19.11 3.67 -7.66
C TYR A 184 -20.24 2.78 -7.13
N ALA A 185 -20.43 2.73 -5.82
CA ALA A 185 -21.38 1.87 -5.13
C ALA A 185 -22.37 2.68 -4.27
N PRO A 186 -23.28 3.46 -4.88
CA PRO A 186 -24.19 4.37 -4.17
C PRO A 186 -25.21 3.66 -3.28
N GLN A 187 -25.34 2.35 -3.37
CA GLN A 187 -26.16 1.53 -2.48
C GLN A 187 -25.53 1.31 -1.10
N ILE A 188 -24.24 1.61 -0.93
CA ILE A 188 -23.59 1.54 0.39
C ILE A 188 -23.98 2.79 1.19
N ASP A 189 -24.48 2.58 2.40
CA ASP A 189 -24.84 3.66 3.32
C ASP A 189 -23.59 4.48 3.70
N PRO A 190 -23.55 5.79 3.40
CA PRO A 190 -22.40 6.64 3.73
C PRO A 190 -22.04 6.65 5.23
N ASN A 191 -23.02 6.44 6.12
CA ASN A 191 -22.82 6.36 7.56
C ASN A 191 -22.07 5.08 8.00
N LYS A 192 -21.93 4.11 7.11
CA LYS A 192 -21.18 2.87 7.31
C LYS A 192 -19.80 2.86 6.66
N VAL A 193 -19.41 4.01 6.07
CA VAL A 193 -18.10 4.18 5.43
C VAL A 193 -17.27 5.17 6.22
N PHE A 194 -16.21 4.67 6.83
CA PHE A 194 -15.27 5.42 7.65
C PHE A 194 -13.97 5.64 6.91
N VAL A 195 -13.15 6.57 7.39
CA VAL A 195 -11.79 6.79 6.90
C VAL A 195 -10.81 6.55 8.03
N SER A 196 -9.72 5.85 7.74
CA SER A 196 -8.58 5.72 8.64
C SER A 196 -7.31 5.83 7.81
N LEU A 197 -6.60 6.95 8.00
CA LEU A 197 -5.38 7.24 7.25
C LEU A 197 -4.26 6.27 7.62
N LEU A 198 -3.40 5.98 6.65
CA LEU A 198 -2.22 5.15 6.85
C LEU A 198 -1.04 5.97 7.40
N ALA A 199 0.08 5.29 7.68
CA ALA A 199 1.31 5.92 8.13
C ALA A 199 2.55 5.26 7.51
N ALA A 200 3.67 5.96 7.51
CA ALA A 200 4.98 5.40 7.25
C ALA A 200 5.60 4.89 8.57
N SER A 201 6.33 3.79 8.52
CA SER A 201 6.96 3.20 9.72
C SER A 201 8.18 4.01 10.13
N LYS A 202 8.19 4.50 11.38
CA LYS A 202 9.33 5.23 11.95
C LYS A 202 10.56 4.34 12.16
N ASP A 203 10.39 3.03 12.16
CA ASP A 203 11.49 2.09 12.27
C ASP A 203 12.36 2.09 11.00
N PHE A 204 11.78 2.43 9.85
CA PHE A 204 12.43 2.43 8.54
C PHE A 204 12.59 3.82 7.93
N PHE A 205 11.68 4.74 8.22
CA PHE A 205 11.66 6.07 7.59
C PHE A 205 11.83 7.15 8.65
N TYR A 206 12.99 7.77 8.65
CA TYR A 206 13.41 8.83 9.55
C TYR A 206 14.50 9.65 8.89
N LYS A 207 14.69 10.89 9.35
CA LYS A 207 15.81 11.70 8.86
C LYS A 207 17.13 11.05 9.27
N CYS A 208 17.87 10.55 8.28
CA CYS A 208 19.12 9.84 8.44
C CYS A 208 20.29 10.80 8.16
N ASP A 209 20.98 11.20 9.21
CA ASP A 209 22.17 12.09 9.14
C ASP A 209 23.49 11.27 9.25
N ASP A 210 23.46 9.94 9.11
CA ASP A 210 24.62 9.06 9.18
C ASP A 210 25.36 9.01 7.83
N GLU A 211 26.41 9.83 7.69
CA GLU A 211 27.24 9.92 6.49
C GLU A 211 27.92 8.59 6.13
N LYS A 212 28.31 7.79 7.14
CA LYS A 212 28.93 6.49 6.90
C LYS A 212 27.95 5.52 6.25
N LYS A 213 26.75 5.43 6.83
CA LYS A 213 25.67 4.62 6.27
C LYS A 213 25.33 5.07 4.84
N PHE A 214 25.24 6.38 4.60
CA PHE A 214 24.99 6.90 3.26
C PHE A 214 26.09 6.51 2.27
N SER A 215 27.37 6.64 2.67
CA SER A 215 28.50 6.24 1.82
C SER A 215 28.47 4.73 1.46
N GLU A 216 28.06 3.86 2.39
CA GLU A 216 27.89 2.43 2.15
C GLU A 216 26.75 2.17 1.15
N VAL A 217 25.61 2.84 1.33
CA VAL A 217 24.42 2.74 0.47
C VAL A 217 24.72 3.28 -0.93
N GLN A 218 25.41 4.43 -1.03
CA GLN A 218 25.88 4.99 -2.31
C GLN A 218 26.69 3.98 -3.13
N LYS A 219 27.68 3.36 -2.49
CA LYS A 219 28.53 2.35 -3.14
C LYS A 219 27.74 1.12 -3.56
N LYS A 220 26.84 0.66 -2.70
CA LYS A 220 26.02 -0.54 -2.93
C LYS A 220 25.09 -0.41 -4.14
N TYR A 221 24.53 0.79 -4.35
CA TYR A 221 23.52 1.03 -5.40
C TYR A 221 23.96 2.01 -6.47
N ASN A 222 25.24 2.43 -6.49
CA ASN A 222 25.82 3.41 -7.41
C ASN A 222 25.05 4.76 -7.39
N ILE A 223 24.65 5.23 -6.20
CA ILE A 223 23.91 6.47 -6.05
C ILE A 223 24.88 7.66 -6.08
N PRO A 224 24.63 8.70 -6.89
CA PRO A 224 25.48 9.91 -6.97
C PRO A 224 25.33 10.77 -5.71
N ASN A 225 26.27 11.72 -5.54
CA ASN A 225 26.20 12.66 -4.41
C ASN A 225 25.02 13.63 -4.49
N LYS A 226 24.61 14.01 -5.69
CA LYS A 226 23.51 14.98 -5.92
C LYS A 226 22.48 14.35 -6.86
N TYR A 227 21.27 14.16 -6.38
CA TYR A 227 20.26 13.45 -7.14
C TYR A 227 18.83 13.83 -6.77
N PHE A 228 17.97 13.77 -7.75
CA PHE A 228 16.54 13.68 -7.60
C PHE A 228 16.12 12.22 -7.46
N LEU A 229 15.09 11.96 -6.69
CA LEU A 229 14.63 10.60 -6.38
C LEU A 229 13.20 10.39 -6.84
N SER A 230 12.91 9.24 -7.42
CA SER A 230 11.56 8.70 -7.54
C SER A 230 11.56 7.25 -7.12
N LEU A 231 10.54 6.82 -6.35
CA LEU A 231 10.43 5.45 -5.84
C LEU A 231 9.03 4.91 -6.10
N SER A 232 8.95 3.88 -6.95
CA SER A 232 7.71 3.17 -7.23
C SER A 232 7.97 1.91 -8.04
N THR A 233 6.98 1.02 -8.15
CA THR A 233 6.98 0.06 -9.27
C THR A 233 6.99 0.81 -10.60
N LEU A 234 7.86 0.41 -11.53
CA LEU A 234 7.96 1.04 -12.85
C LEU A 234 6.78 0.56 -13.71
N GLU A 235 5.69 1.30 -13.67
CA GLU A 235 4.44 1.03 -14.38
C GLU A 235 3.81 2.34 -14.90
N PRO A 236 2.99 2.32 -15.96
CA PRO A 236 2.47 3.55 -16.61
C PRO A 236 1.75 4.50 -15.66
N ARG A 237 0.98 3.98 -14.70
CA ARG A 237 0.25 4.80 -13.74
C ARG A 237 1.13 5.71 -12.90
N LYS A 238 2.37 5.29 -12.65
CA LYS A 238 3.35 6.05 -11.87
C LYS A 238 3.99 7.21 -12.64
N ASN A 239 3.77 7.25 -13.97
CA ASN A 239 4.16 8.37 -14.81
C ASN A 239 5.67 8.70 -14.76
N ILE A 240 6.49 7.67 -14.60
CA ILE A 240 7.96 7.81 -14.48
C ILE A 240 8.59 8.32 -15.78
N ASP A 241 8.02 7.99 -16.93
CA ASP A 241 8.41 8.50 -18.25
C ASP A 241 8.31 10.04 -18.30
N HIS A 242 7.27 10.62 -17.70
CA HIS A 242 7.13 12.07 -17.57
C HIS A 242 8.22 12.70 -16.68
N VAL A 243 8.57 12.05 -15.56
CA VAL A 243 9.67 12.49 -14.69
C VAL A 243 11.01 12.45 -15.43
N ILE A 244 11.26 11.38 -16.20
CA ILE A 244 12.49 11.25 -17.03
C ILE A 244 12.55 12.37 -18.07
N ARG A 245 11.48 12.58 -18.85
CA ARG A 245 11.43 13.63 -19.90
C ARG A 245 11.68 15.02 -19.30
N SER A 246 11.04 15.31 -18.17
CA SER A 246 11.18 16.61 -17.51
C SER A 246 12.60 16.82 -16.95
N PHE A 247 13.17 15.80 -16.35
CA PHE A 247 14.57 15.82 -15.89
C PHE A 247 15.54 16.06 -17.05
N VAL A 248 15.42 15.30 -18.13
CA VAL A 248 16.28 15.45 -19.33
C VAL A 248 16.16 16.86 -19.92
N LYS A 249 14.92 17.36 -20.06
CA LYS A 249 14.68 18.71 -20.56
C LYS A 249 15.35 19.76 -19.67
N MET A 250 15.18 19.68 -18.35
CA MET A 250 15.81 20.60 -17.41
C MET A 250 17.34 20.57 -17.51
N ILE A 251 17.96 19.38 -17.54
CA ILE A 251 19.43 19.21 -17.65
C ILE A 251 19.97 19.91 -18.90
N ILE A 252 19.29 19.77 -20.04
CA ILE A 252 19.68 20.35 -21.32
C ILE A 252 19.49 21.86 -21.28
N ASP A 253 18.29 22.34 -20.93
CA ASP A 253 17.92 23.76 -20.99
C ASP A 253 18.77 24.62 -20.02
N ARG A 254 19.11 24.06 -18.84
CA ARG A 254 19.88 24.75 -17.79
C ARG A 254 21.35 24.39 -17.77
N LYS A 255 21.84 23.51 -18.65
CA LYS A 255 23.23 23.05 -18.76
C LYS A 255 23.83 22.51 -17.46
N ILE A 256 23.05 21.66 -16.76
CA ILE A 256 23.43 21.11 -15.44
C ILE A 256 24.31 19.85 -15.64
N ASN A 257 25.43 19.78 -14.91
CA ASN A 257 26.39 18.70 -15.06
C ASN A 257 26.54 17.79 -13.83
N ASP A 258 26.08 18.21 -12.65
CA ASP A 258 26.35 17.58 -11.34
C ASP A 258 25.14 16.93 -10.72
N LEU A 259 24.03 16.82 -11.44
CA LEU A 259 22.78 16.24 -10.95
C LEU A 259 22.41 14.96 -11.70
N SER A 260 21.86 14.00 -10.99
CA SER A 260 21.33 12.74 -11.54
C SER A 260 19.89 12.48 -11.11
N LEU A 261 19.20 11.58 -11.79
CA LEU A 261 17.89 11.05 -11.42
C LEU A 261 18.03 9.60 -10.96
N VAL A 262 17.63 9.31 -9.73
CA VAL A 262 17.63 7.96 -9.18
C VAL A 262 16.19 7.41 -9.16
N LEU A 263 15.99 6.29 -9.84
CA LEU A 263 14.73 5.59 -9.94
C LEU A 263 14.83 4.28 -9.15
N VAL A 264 14.10 4.20 -8.03
CA VAL A 264 14.07 3.02 -7.16
C VAL A 264 12.79 2.22 -7.41
N GLY A 265 12.93 0.93 -7.69
CA GLY A 265 11.81 0.02 -7.84
C GLY A 265 12.01 -1.04 -8.91
N ASN A 266 11.18 -2.07 -8.84
CA ASN A 266 11.20 -3.15 -9.81
C ASN A 266 10.39 -2.78 -11.07
N LYS A 267 10.71 -3.44 -12.18
CA LYS A 267 9.88 -3.42 -13.39
C LYS A 267 8.50 -3.96 -13.06
N GLY A 268 7.49 -3.17 -13.34
CA GLY A 268 6.09 -3.54 -13.26
C GLY A 268 5.59 -4.16 -14.58
N TRP A 269 4.33 -3.92 -14.90
CA TRP A 269 3.73 -4.27 -16.18
C TRP A 269 3.82 -3.06 -17.12
N ASP A 270 3.88 -3.31 -18.44
CA ASP A 270 3.87 -2.31 -19.52
C ASP A 270 4.87 -1.14 -19.31
N PHE A 271 6.09 -1.50 -18.94
CA PHE A 271 7.16 -0.53 -18.65
C PHE A 271 7.89 -0.01 -19.90
N ASP A 272 7.48 -0.40 -21.10
CA ASP A 272 8.21 -0.12 -22.35
C ASP A 272 8.35 1.39 -22.61
N ASN A 273 7.32 2.20 -22.32
CA ASN A 273 7.39 3.65 -22.47
C ASN A 273 8.43 4.29 -21.54
N ILE A 274 8.57 3.79 -20.31
CA ILE A 274 9.56 4.27 -19.34
C ILE A 274 10.97 4.00 -19.89
N PHE A 275 11.21 2.77 -20.39
CA PHE A 275 12.50 2.43 -20.97
C PHE A 275 12.78 3.12 -22.30
N LYS A 276 11.74 3.41 -23.10
CA LYS A 276 11.88 4.23 -24.30
C LYS A 276 12.35 5.64 -23.95
N GLU A 277 11.81 6.27 -22.93
CA GLU A 277 12.28 7.60 -22.51
C GLU A 277 13.69 7.54 -21.91
N TYR A 278 14.02 6.49 -21.17
CA TYR A 278 15.40 6.24 -20.75
C TYR A 278 16.34 6.12 -21.96
N GLU A 279 15.98 5.37 -23.00
CA GLU A 279 16.78 5.25 -24.23
C GLU A 279 16.86 6.58 -25.01
N ASN A 280 15.78 7.38 -25.01
CA ASN A 280 15.74 8.71 -25.64
C ASN A 280 16.65 9.73 -24.95
N ALA A 281 17.04 9.52 -23.70
CA ALA A 281 17.97 10.38 -22.98
C ALA A 281 19.39 10.40 -23.59
N LYS A 282 19.72 9.44 -24.49
CA LYS A 282 20.98 9.35 -25.24
C LYS A 282 22.23 9.50 -24.32
N GLU A 283 22.97 10.57 -24.49
CA GLU A 283 24.20 10.88 -23.75
C GLU A 283 23.95 11.16 -22.25
N LEU A 284 22.69 11.43 -21.85
CA LEU A 284 22.32 11.65 -20.45
C LEU A 284 21.89 10.37 -19.72
N LYS A 285 21.95 9.19 -20.36
CA LYS A 285 21.61 7.91 -19.73
C LYS A 285 22.41 7.66 -18.44
N ASP A 286 23.68 8.01 -18.43
CA ASP A 286 24.56 7.83 -17.26
C ASP A 286 24.12 8.70 -16.06
N LYS A 287 23.25 9.69 -16.29
CA LYS A 287 22.66 10.51 -15.23
C LYS A 287 21.34 9.93 -14.69
N ILE A 288 20.82 8.86 -15.28
CA ILE A 288 19.56 8.21 -14.85
C ILE A 288 19.90 6.82 -14.32
N ILE A 289 19.85 6.67 -13.01
CA ILE A 289 20.23 5.43 -12.30
C ILE A 289 18.96 4.66 -11.95
N ILE A 290 18.80 3.45 -12.49
CA ILE A 290 17.70 2.53 -12.16
C ILE A 290 18.27 1.46 -11.23
N THR A 291 17.96 1.55 -9.93
CA THR A 291 18.57 0.69 -8.91
C THR A 291 17.92 -0.68 -8.78
N GLY A 292 16.67 -0.84 -9.27
CA GLY A 292 15.83 -1.97 -8.88
C GLY A 292 15.31 -1.83 -7.45
N HIS A 293 14.94 -2.95 -6.83
CA HIS A 293 14.42 -2.96 -5.46
C HIS A 293 15.53 -2.66 -4.45
N ILE A 294 15.22 -1.78 -3.51
CA ILE A 294 16.07 -1.48 -2.36
C ILE A 294 15.31 -1.88 -1.08
N PRO A 295 15.93 -2.62 -0.16
CA PRO A 295 15.33 -2.96 1.13
C PRO A 295 15.02 -1.74 1.99
N ASP A 296 13.98 -1.84 2.83
CA ASP A 296 13.47 -0.73 3.64
C ASP A 296 14.54 -0.12 4.58
N GLU A 297 15.48 -0.95 5.08
CA GLU A 297 16.58 -0.52 5.97
C GLU A 297 17.57 0.44 5.32
N ASP A 298 17.65 0.48 4.00
CA ASP A 298 18.55 1.39 3.26
C ASP A 298 17.79 2.65 2.77
N LEU A 299 16.45 2.64 2.75
CA LEU A 299 15.63 3.69 2.14
C LEU A 299 15.70 5.03 2.88
N ALA A 300 15.76 5.04 4.23
CA ALA A 300 15.86 6.30 4.98
C ALA A 300 17.07 7.13 4.55
N SER A 301 18.21 6.46 4.36
CA SER A 301 19.44 7.11 3.91
C SER A 301 19.31 7.70 2.51
N ILE A 302 18.62 6.99 1.61
CA ILE A 302 18.39 7.43 0.22
C ILE A 302 17.41 8.60 0.16
N TYR A 303 16.30 8.52 0.91
CA TYR A 303 15.35 9.64 0.98
C TYR A 303 16.01 10.89 1.57
N SER A 304 16.68 10.76 2.73
CA SER A 304 17.21 11.91 3.47
C SER A 304 18.30 12.68 2.73
N ASN A 305 19.03 12.03 1.84
CA ASN A 305 20.11 12.65 1.06
C ASN A 305 19.69 13.04 -0.37
N ALA A 306 18.45 12.78 -0.78
CA ALA A 306 17.92 13.25 -2.05
C ALA A 306 17.70 14.76 -2.02
N ASN A 307 18.02 15.45 -3.13
CA ASN A 307 17.69 16.87 -3.28
C ASN A 307 16.17 17.07 -3.24
N SER A 308 15.42 16.19 -3.86
CA SER A 308 13.95 16.17 -3.80
C SER A 308 13.41 14.83 -4.28
N PHE A 309 12.15 14.58 -3.94
CA PHE A 309 11.42 13.38 -4.28
C PHE A 309 10.26 13.70 -5.21
N TYR A 310 10.16 12.99 -6.34
CA TYR A 310 9.15 13.19 -7.37
C TYR A 310 8.20 12.01 -7.45
N TYR A 311 6.90 12.27 -7.35
CA TYR A 311 5.86 11.24 -7.41
C TYR A 311 4.67 11.71 -8.23
N MET A 312 4.84 11.68 -9.56
CA MET A 312 3.89 12.23 -10.52
C MET A 312 2.81 11.22 -10.95
N SER A 313 2.42 10.32 -10.05
CA SER A 313 1.43 9.29 -10.30
C SER A 313 0.08 9.88 -10.71
N PHE A 314 -0.56 9.29 -11.73
CA PHE A 314 -1.90 9.72 -12.15
C PHE A 314 -2.96 9.45 -11.08
N TYR A 315 -2.79 8.42 -10.27
CA TYR A 315 -3.77 8.06 -9.25
C TYR A 315 -3.19 7.14 -8.16
N GLU A 316 -3.56 7.40 -6.90
CA GLU A 316 -3.17 6.62 -5.72
C GLU A 316 -4.32 6.47 -4.73
N GLY A 317 -4.33 5.36 -3.99
CA GLY A 317 -5.28 5.18 -2.88
C GLY A 317 -4.90 5.95 -1.63
N PHE A 318 -3.56 6.15 -1.40
CA PHE A 318 -3.06 6.94 -0.27
C PHE A 318 -1.82 7.76 -0.66
N GLY A 319 -0.66 7.16 -0.81
CA GLY A 319 0.60 7.85 -1.09
C GLY A 319 1.67 7.58 -0.02
N LEU A 320 1.93 6.30 0.26
CA LEU A 320 2.99 5.92 1.23
C LEU A 320 4.37 6.45 0.83
N PRO A 321 4.87 6.32 -0.43
CA PRO A 321 6.21 6.81 -0.78
C PRO A 321 6.40 8.31 -0.58
N PRO A 322 5.47 9.22 -0.94
CA PRO A 322 5.57 10.63 -0.55
C PRO A 322 5.64 10.84 0.96
N LEU A 323 4.82 10.13 1.74
CA LEU A 323 4.86 10.24 3.20
C LEU A 323 6.18 9.74 3.78
N GLU A 324 6.75 8.67 3.24
CA GLU A 324 8.07 8.13 3.59
C GLU A 324 9.17 9.19 3.34
N ALA A 325 9.15 9.83 2.16
CA ALA A 325 10.06 10.91 1.81
C ALA A 325 9.93 12.11 2.75
N MET A 326 8.70 12.53 3.05
CA MET A 326 8.41 13.62 4.00
C MET A 326 8.94 13.30 5.40
N GLN A 327 8.77 12.09 5.87
CA GLN A 327 9.24 11.65 7.18
C GLN A 327 10.78 11.63 7.25
N CYS A 328 11.45 11.42 6.12
CA CYS A 328 12.90 11.52 5.99
C CYS A 328 13.41 12.97 5.78
N GLY A 329 12.52 13.95 5.70
CA GLY A 329 12.89 15.37 5.56
C GLY A 329 13.23 15.79 4.13
N THR A 330 12.78 15.04 3.15
CA THR A 330 12.99 15.32 1.73
C THR A 330 11.91 16.28 1.21
N ALA A 331 12.27 17.26 0.41
CA ALA A 331 11.33 18.09 -0.33
C ALA A 331 10.55 17.21 -1.32
N VAL A 332 9.21 17.26 -1.30
CA VAL A 332 8.36 16.40 -2.13
C VAL A 332 7.61 17.20 -3.20
N VAL A 333 7.60 16.66 -4.42
CA VAL A 333 6.81 17.14 -5.55
C VAL A 333 5.92 16.01 -6.01
N VAL A 334 4.61 16.19 -5.93
CA VAL A 334 3.65 15.14 -6.23
C VAL A 334 2.51 15.64 -7.12
N SER A 335 1.76 14.73 -7.72
CA SER A 335 0.56 15.10 -8.47
C SER A 335 -0.51 15.71 -7.56
N ASN A 336 -1.26 16.66 -8.08
CA ASN A 336 -2.41 17.28 -7.41
C ASN A 336 -3.70 16.44 -7.49
N THR A 337 -3.57 15.12 -7.73
CA THR A 337 -4.67 14.20 -7.99
C THR A 337 -4.85 13.19 -6.87
N SER A 338 -6.04 12.57 -6.83
CA SER A 338 -6.40 11.49 -5.91
C SER A 338 -6.17 11.84 -4.42
N SER A 339 -5.55 10.94 -3.67
CA SER A 339 -5.25 11.10 -2.24
C SER A 339 -3.96 11.86 -1.95
N LEU A 340 -3.14 12.18 -2.96
CA LEU A 340 -1.84 12.82 -2.74
C LEU A 340 -1.93 14.18 -2.05
N PRO A 341 -2.90 15.07 -2.39
CA PRO A 341 -3.11 16.32 -1.66
C PRO A 341 -3.47 16.13 -0.17
N GLU A 342 -4.18 15.04 0.17
CA GLU A 342 -4.52 14.74 1.57
C GLU A 342 -3.28 14.39 2.42
N VAL A 343 -2.27 13.78 1.79
CA VAL A 343 -1.04 13.37 2.46
C VAL A 343 -0.07 14.53 2.56
N VAL A 344 0.15 15.23 1.46
CA VAL A 344 1.20 16.25 1.36
C VAL A 344 0.75 17.59 1.94
N GLY A 345 -0.54 17.96 1.77
CA GLY A 345 -1.04 19.26 2.19
C GLY A 345 -0.22 20.41 1.59
N ASP A 346 0.04 21.41 2.41
CA ASP A 346 0.85 22.59 2.02
C ASP A 346 2.36 22.38 2.26
N ALA A 347 2.78 21.17 2.61
CA ALA A 347 4.17 20.89 2.97
C ALA A 347 5.03 20.38 1.78
N GLY A 348 4.46 20.29 0.61
CA GLY A 348 5.14 19.96 -0.64
C GLY A 348 4.51 20.67 -1.82
N ILE A 349 4.99 20.36 -3.01
CA ILE A 349 4.53 20.99 -4.24
C ILE A 349 3.56 20.03 -4.96
N LEU A 350 2.36 20.54 -5.28
CA LEU A 350 1.30 19.81 -5.95
C LEU A 350 1.21 20.28 -7.40
N LEU A 351 1.43 19.38 -8.37
CA LEU A 351 1.45 19.71 -9.80
C LEU A 351 0.45 18.87 -10.58
N ASP A 352 0.01 19.37 -11.72
CA ASP A 352 -0.69 18.56 -12.70
C ASP A 352 0.27 17.47 -13.25
N PRO A 353 -0.09 16.17 -13.19
CA PRO A 353 0.78 15.10 -13.67
C PRO A 353 1.03 15.12 -15.19
N THR A 354 0.38 16.01 -15.94
CA THR A 354 0.55 16.15 -17.38
C THR A 354 1.31 17.42 -17.79
N ASP A 355 1.53 18.37 -16.85
CA ASP A 355 2.21 19.63 -17.12
C ASP A 355 3.74 19.48 -16.99
N GLN A 356 4.39 19.25 -18.14
CA GLN A 356 5.83 19.07 -18.21
C GLN A 356 6.61 20.36 -17.89
N ASP A 357 6.13 21.50 -18.37
CA ASP A 357 6.86 22.77 -18.20
C ASP A 357 6.84 23.20 -16.74
N GLN A 358 5.70 23.05 -16.05
CA GLN A 358 5.61 23.32 -14.62
C GLN A 358 6.53 22.37 -13.82
N LEU A 359 6.61 21.09 -14.19
CA LEU A 359 7.51 20.15 -13.53
C LEU A 359 8.98 20.52 -13.75
N VAL A 360 9.37 20.91 -14.97
CA VAL A 360 10.73 21.38 -15.31
C VAL A 360 11.11 22.61 -14.50
N ASP A 361 10.24 23.61 -14.44
CA ASP A 361 10.51 24.84 -13.68
C ASP A 361 10.60 24.57 -12.17
N THR A 362 9.74 23.70 -11.64
CA THR A 362 9.81 23.26 -10.24
C THR A 362 11.10 22.48 -9.93
N MET A 363 11.52 21.59 -10.83
CA MET A 363 12.78 20.86 -10.70
C MET A 363 13.96 21.82 -10.64
N TRP A 364 13.94 22.85 -11.51
CA TRP A 364 14.98 23.88 -11.55
C TRP A 364 14.98 24.71 -10.26
N GLU A 365 13.83 25.21 -9.80
CA GLU A 365 13.74 26.02 -8.59
C GLU A 365 14.29 25.28 -7.36
N ILE A 366 13.94 24.01 -7.17
CA ILE A 366 14.44 23.20 -6.06
C ILE A 366 15.94 22.93 -6.18
N TYR A 367 16.47 22.76 -7.41
CA TYR A 367 17.90 22.54 -7.64
C TYR A 367 18.71 23.80 -7.37
N ASP A 368 18.23 24.98 -7.80
CA ASP A 368 18.95 26.25 -7.78
C ASP A 368 18.85 26.95 -6.41
N ASN A 369 17.80 26.67 -5.61
CA ASN A 369 17.52 27.33 -4.34
C ASN A 369 17.58 26.35 -3.15
N ASP A 370 18.76 26.26 -2.53
CA ASP A 370 19.01 25.41 -1.38
C ASP A 370 18.16 25.77 -0.16
N GLU A 371 17.92 27.07 0.09
CA GLU A 371 17.12 27.53 1.22
C GLU A 371 15.64 27.10 1.07
N TYR A 372 15.10 27.31 -0.12
CA TYR A 372 13.74 26.88 -0.45
C TYR A 372 13.56 25.36 -0.30
N ARG A 373 14.52 24.58 -0.83
CA ARG A 373 14.54 23.13 -0.71
C ARG A 373 14.56 22.67 0.75
N GLN A 374 15.40 23.27 1.57
CA GLN A 374 15.49 22.96 3.01
C GLN A 374 14.22 23.36 3.76
N ASP A 375 13.58 24.46 3.39
CA ASP A 375 12.30 24.88 3.98
C ASP A 375 11.19 23.86 3.67
N LEU A 376 11.09 23.41 2.42
CA LEU A 376 10.18 22.33 2.04
C LEU A 376 10.45 21.06 2.84
N GLY A 377 11.71 20.67 3.02
CA GLY A 377 12.07 19.50 3.84
C GLY A 377 11.65 19.63 5.30
N ARG A 378 11.81 20.82 5.91
CA ARG A 378 11.33 21.10 7.28
C ARG A 378 9.81 20.99 7.37
N LYS A 379 9.08 21.60 6.45
CA LYS A 379 7.61 21.52 6.37
C LYS A 379 7.13 20.08 6.18
N ALA A 380 7.83 19.30 5.34
CA ALA A 380 7.54 17.91 5.11
C ALA A 380 7.62 17.06 6.40
N ILE A 381 8.69 17.24 7.21
CA ILE A 381 8.79 16.56 8.52
C ILE A 381 7.61 16.94 9.43
N GLU A 382 7.28 18.23 9.52
CA GLU A 382 6.17 18.67 10.39
C GLU A 382 4.82 18.05 9.95
N GLN A 383 4.52 18.11 8.66
CA GLN A 383 3.30 17.50 8.11
C GLN A 383 3.26 16.00 8.35
N SER A 384 4.38 15.28 8.20
CA SER A 384 4.45 13.83 8.39
C SER A 384 4.06 13.39 9.81
N LYS A 385 4.22 14.24 10.83
CA LYS A 385 3.80 13.99 12.22
C LYS A 385 2.29 13.84 12.39
N ASN A 386 1.50 14.27 11.41
CA ASN A 386 0.06 14.05 11.39
C ASN A 386 -0.30 12.58 11.13
N PHE A 387 0.63 11.79 10.60
CA PHE A 387 0.46 10.39 10.24
C PHE A 387 1.32 9.50 11.14
N SER A 388 0.68 8.65 11.94
CA SER A 388 1.39 7.63 12.71
C SER A 388 0.53 6.39 12.86
N TRP A 389 1.16 5.23 12.97
CA TRP A 389 0.43 3.98 13.19
C TRP A 389 -0.35 3.98 14.50
N GLU A 390 0.10 4.73 15.50
CA GLU A 390 -0.62 4.93 16.76
C GLU A 390 -1.95 5.66 16.53
N LYS A 391 -1.94 6.72 15.70
CA LYS A 391 -3.17 7.44 15.28
C LYS A 391 -4.08 6.55 14.44
N THR A 392 -3.52 5.79 13.49
CA THR A 392 -4.27 4.82 12.68
C THR A 392 -4.98 3.79 13.56
N VAL A 393 -4.28 3.21 14.55
CA VAL A 393 -4.86 2.26 15.50
C VAL A 393 -5.92 2.90 16.37
N ALA A 394 -5.68 4.11 16.87
CA ALA A 394 -6.65 4.83 17.69
C ALA A 394 -7.95 5.11 16.90
N GLU A 395 -7.85 5.48 15.63
CA GLU A 395 -9.01 5.68 14.76
C GLU A 395 -9.76 4.36 14.48
N HIS A 396 -9.03 3.26 14.22
CA HIS A 396 -9.66 1.95 14.10
C HIS A 396 -10.42 1.54 15.36
N LEU A 397 -9.87 1.78 16.55
CA LEU A 397 -10.55 1.50 17.82
C LEU A 397 -11.83 2.31 17.95
N LYS A 398 -11.78 3.61 17.66
CA LYS A 398 -12.94 4.49 17.68
C LYS A 398 -14.01 4.03 16.68
N ILE A 399 -13.61 3.65 15.46
CA ILE A 399 -14.50 3.07 14.46
C ILE A 399 -15.13 1.77 14.97
N TYR A 400 -14.36 0.88 15.58
CA TYR A 400 -14.89 -0.36 16.15
C TYR A 400 -15.89 -0.11 17.27
N GLU A 401 -15.58 0.82 18.19
CA GLU A 401 -16.50 1.23 19.27
C GLU A 401 -17.81 1.81 18.70
N THR A 402 -17.71 2.63 17.66
CA THR A 402 -18.87 3.20 16.95
C THR A 402 -19.72 2.11 16.28
N ILE A 403 -19.09 1.21 15.53
CA ILE A 403 -19.78 0.12 14.81
C ILE A 403 -20.54 -0.82 15.76
N LEU A 404 -20.03 -1.03 16.96
CA LEU A 404 -20.68 -1.88 17.96
C LEU A 404 -21.94 -1.24 18.57
N GLN A 405 -22.17 0.05 18.34
CA GLN A 405 -23.41 0.76 18.75
C GLN A 405 -24.52 0.69 17.69
N PHE A 406 -24.19 0.37 16.42
CA PHE A 406 -25.19 0.09 15.37
C PHE A 406 -25.88 -1.26 15.63
#